data_7c235f5dfb8fe9c0da1978e532206032
#
_entry.id   7c235f5dfb8fe9c0da1978e532206032
#
_cell.length_a   1.000
_cell.length_b   1.000
_cell.length_c   1.000
_cell.angle_alpha   90.00
_cell.angle_beta   90.00
_cell.angle_gamma   90.00
#
_symmetry.space_group_name_H-M   'P 1'
#
loop_
_entity.id
_entity.type
_entity.pdbx_description
1 polymer ?
#
loop_
_entity_poly.entity_id
_entity_poly.type
_entity_poly.pdbx_seq_one_letter_code
_entity_poly.pdbx_strand_id
1 'polypeptide(L)'
;GGTELGKLAKSYIDAGKLVPDEVVVAIVKDRLAQPDCKEGFLLDGFPRTVAQAEALSEFATVTHAIDIEVDADEVVGRIAGRRMCACGESYHVSTHPSPVCDKCGGALYQRDDDKEETVAARLKVYAEQTAPLIDYYAAKGVLRSVDGMKSVDEVFAEIEKVLA
;
A
#
# COMPACT_ATOMS: atom_id res chain seq x y z
N GLY A 1 -8.48 -12.74 7.80
CA GLY A 1 -8.73 -14.16 7.89
C GLY A 1 -8.82 -14.64 9.33
N GLY A 2 -9.32 -15.84 9.54
CA GLY A 2 -9.56 -16.41 10.88
C GLY A 2 -8.31 -17.00 11.57
N THR A 3 -7.08 -16.66 11.13
CA THR A 3 -5.84 -17.12 11.76
C THR A 3 -5.61 -16.49 13.12
N GLU A 4 -4.84 -17.12 13.99
CA GLU A 4 -4.52 -16.57 15.32
C GLU A 4 -3.77 -15.23 15.21
N LEU A 5 -2.84 -15.08 14.28
CA LEU A 5 -2.17 -13.80 14.02
C LEU A 5 -3.14 -12.74 13.50
N GLY A 6 -4.10 -13.12 12.65
CA GLY A 6 -5.15 -12.21 12.18
C GLY A 6 -6.08 -11.75 13.31
N LYS A 7 -6.44 -12.62 14.24
CA LYS A 7 -7.22 -12.27 15.45
C LYS A 7 -6.42 -11.35 16.36
N LEU A 8 -5.13 -11.63 16.54
CA LEU A 8 -4.24 -10.80 17.35
C LEU A 8 -4.12 -9.40 16.74
N ALA A 9 -3.84 -9.29 15.44
CA ALA A 9 -3.79 -7.99 14.75
C ALA A 9 -5.10 -7.22 14.88
N LYS A 10 -6.25 -7.92 14.72
CA LYS A 10 -7.57 -7.33 14.89
C LYS A 10 -7.78 -6.77 16.28
N SER A 11 -7.31 -7.45 17.34
CA SER A 11 -7.43 -6.97 18.71
C SER A 11 -6.72 -5.63 18.96
N TYR A 12 -5.57 -5.41 18.30
CA TYR A 12 -4.88 -4.11 18.35
C TYR A 12 -5.69 -3.03 17.63
N ILE A 13 -6.21 -3.34 16.43
CA ILE A 13 -7.01 -2.41 15.61
C ILE A 13 -8.30 -2.03 16.37
N ASP A 14 -9.02 -3.01 16.91
CA ASP A 14 -10.27 -2.78 17.65
C ASP A 14 -10.03 -1.95 18.93
N ALA A 15 -8.82 -2.03 19.51
CA ALA A 15 -8.40 -1.21 20.65
C ALA A 15 -7.85 0.17 20.26
N GLY A 16 -7.86 0.52 18.95
CA GLY A 16 -7.30 1.77 18.41
C GLY A 16 -5.78 1.87 18.53
N LYS A 17 -5.09 0.73 18.66
CA LYS A 17 -3.63 0.66 18.78
C LYS A 17 -2.98 0.29 17.44
N LEU A 18 -1.73 0.72 17.26
CA LEU A 18 -0.91 0.23 16.14
C LEU A 18 -0.61 -1.26 16.33
N VAL A 19 -0.68 -2.01 15.25
CA VAL A 19 -0.24 -3.42 15.24
C VAL A 19 1.28 -3.43 15.32
N PRO A 20 1.90 -4.15 16.28
CA PRO A 20 3.36 -4.24 16.39
C PRO A 20 3.99 -4.84 15.12
N ASP A 21 5.21 -4.37 14.77
CA ASP A 21 5.91 -4.83 13.58
C ASP A 21 6.13 -6.35 13.57
N GLU A 22 6.42 -6.95 14.71
CA GLU A 22 6.61 -8.41 14.83
C GLU A 22 5.34 -9.18 14.42
N VAL A 23 4.16 -8.65 14.74
CA VAL A 23 2.88 -9.27 14.37
C VAL A 23 2.65 -9.15 12.86
N VAL A 24 2.95 -7.98 12.28
CA VAL A 24 2.82 -7.75 10.83
C VAL A 24 3.79 -8.65 10.06
N VAL A 25 5.05 -8.70 10.47
CA VAL A 25 6.09 -9.56 9.89
C VAL A 25 5.70 -11.04 9.97
N ALA A 26 5.18 -11.49 11.13
CA ALA A 26 4.73 -12.87 11.29
C ALA A 26 3.56 -13.23 10.36
N ILE A 27 2.61 -12.31 10.14
CA ILE A 27 1.50 -12.50 9.19
C ILE A 27 2.04 -12.64 7.76
N VAL A 28 2.97 -11.79 7.36
CA VAL A 28 3.57 -11.84 6.02
C VAL A 28 4.37 -13.13 5.83
N LYS A 29 5.16 -13.52 6.82
CA LYS A 29 5.94 -14.78 6.80
C LYS A 29 5.03 -15.99 6.64
N ASP A 30 3.95 -16.08 7.42
CA ASP A 30 2.95 -17.14 7.33
C ASP A 30 2.27 -17.17 5.95
N ARG A 31 1.95 -15.99 5.39
CA ARG A 31 1.36 -15.85 4.05
C ARG A 31 2.31 -16.30 2.95
N LEU A 32 3.56 -15.89 2.99
CA LEU A 32 4.56 -16.25 1.97
C LEU A 32 4.98 -17.73 2.02
N ALA A 33 4.75 -18.41 3.15
CA ALA A 33 4.96 -19.85 3.27
C ALA A 33 3.87 -20.68 2.55
N GLN A 34 2.78 -20.07 2.10
CA GLN A 34 1.70 -20.79 1.41
C GLN A 34 2.12 -21.26 0.01
N PRO A 35 1.56 -22.39 -0.47
CA PRO A 35 1.96 -23.00 -1.74
C PRO A 35 1.83 -22.08 -2.95
N ASP A 36 0.84 -21.20 -2.96
CA ASP A 36 0.56 -20.27 -4.07
C ASP A 36 1.59 -19.12 -4.18
N CYS A 37 2.41 -18.91 -3.14
CA CYS A 37 3.50 -17.93 -3.15
C CYS A 37 4.83 -18.50 -3.66
N LYS A 38 4.91 -19.81 -3.98
CA LYS A 38 6.16 -20.45 -4.40
C LYS A 38 6.71 -19.93 -5.72
N GLU A 39 5.84 -19.59 -6.66
CA GLU A 39 6.22 -19.08 -7.98
C GLU A 39 6.52 -17.57 -7.96
N GLY A 40 6.14 -16.88 -6.88
CA GLY A 40 6.36 -15.46 -6.70
C GLY A 40 5.28 -14.80 -5.86
N PHE A 41 5.53 -13.55 -5.50
CA PHE A 41 4.59 -12.75 -4.71
C PHE A 41 4.77 -11.27 -5.05
N LEU A 42 3.72 -10.50 -4.79
CA LEU A 42 3.73 -9.05 -4.78
C LEU A 42 3.27 -8.58 -3.41
N LEU A 43 4.04 -7.68 -2.81
CA LEU A 43 3.70 -7.03 -1.55
C LEU A 43 3.33 -5.57 -1.82
N ASP A 44 2.15 -5.18 -1.39
CA ASP A 44 1.66 -3.81 -1.42
C ASP A 44 1.38 -3.33 0.01
N GLY A 45 1.96 -2.17 0.37
CA GLY A 45 1.84 -1.59 1.71
C GLY A 45 2.66 -2.28 2.80
N PHE A 46 3.58 -3.18 2.44
CA PHE A 46 4.58 -3.80 3.31
C PHE A 46 5.84 -4.12 2.47
N PRO A 47 7.06 -3.89 2.99
CA PRO A 47 7.38 -3.24 4.27
C PRO A 47 7.08 -1.73 4.24
N ARG A 48 6.93 -1.12 5.43
CA ARG A 48 6.78 0.34 5.60
C ARG A 48 7.90 0.97 6.42
N THR A 49 8.81 0.15 6.95
CA THR A 49 9.99 0.60 7.68
C THR A 49 11.20 -0.23 7.29
N VAL A 50 12.41 0.31 7.48
CA VAL A 50 13.66 -0.43 7.24
C VAL A 50 13.72 -1.68 8.10
N ALA A 51 13.29 -1.61 9.37
CA ALA A 51 13.27 -2.78 10.25
C ALA A 51 12.37 -3.92 9.70
N GLN A 52 11.20 -3.58 9.14
CA GLN A 52 10.35 -4.56 8.47
C GLN A 52 11.02 -5.16 7.22
N ALA A 53 11.75 -4.33 6.45
CA ALA A 53 12.46 -4.80 5.25
C ALA A 53 13.64 -5.72 5.61
N GLU A 54 14.35 -5.44 6.69
CA GLU A 54 15.39 -6.31 7.24
C GLU A 54 14.81 -7.64 7.68
N ALA A 55 13.74 -7.63 8.47
CA ALA A 55 13.04 -8.83 8.89
C ALA A 55 12.50 -9.65 7.69
N LEU A 56 11.94 -8.98 6.66
CA LEU A 56 11.52 -9.65 5.42
C LEU A 56 12.68 -10.36 4.75
N SER A 57 13.87 -9.77 4.72
CA SER A 57 15.06 -10.34 4.06
C SER A 57 15.56 -11.63 4.69
N GLU A 58 15.13 -11.97 5.92
CA GLU A 58 15.48 -13.22 6.59
C GLU A 58 14.75 -14.46 6.00
N PHE A 59 13.58 -14.26 5.39
CA PHE A 59 12.74 -15.36 4.90
C PHE A 59 12.25 -15.21 3.46
N ALA A 60 12.47 -14.06 2.82
CA ALA A 60 12.05 -13.84 1.44
C ALA A 60 13.06 -12.95 0.70
N THR A 61 13.22 -13.20 -0.60
CA THR A 61 14.06 -12.38 -1.46
C THR A 61 13.19 -11.44 -2.27
N VAL A 62 13.42 -10.13 -2.12
CA VAL A 62 12.83 -9.10 -2.96
C VAL A 62 13.71 -8.93 -4.19
N THR A 63 13.19 -9.23 -5.36
CA THR A 63 13.89 -9.09 -6.64
C THR A 63 13.75 -7.70 -7.24
N HIS A 64 12.60 -7.06 -7.02
CA HIS A 64 12.28 -5.72 -7.50
C HIS A 64 11.53 -4.97 -6.41
N ALA A 65 11.94 -3.75 -6.12
CA ALA A 65 11.20 -2.78 -5.32
C ALA A 65 10.81 -1.63 -6.26
N ILE A 66 9.51 -1.48 -6.49
CA ILE A 66 8.98 -0.44 -7.38
C ILE A 66 8.62 0.77 -6.54
N ASP A 67 9.28 1.90 -6.82
CA ASP A 67 8.94 3.20 -6.26
C ASP A 67 8.13 3.99 -7.29
N ILE A 68 6.88 4.28 -6.97
CA ILE A 68 5.98 5.07 -7.82
C ILE A 68 6.04 6.51 -7.31
N GLU A 69 6.84 7.33 -7.97
CA GLU A 69 7.11 8.69 -7.58
C GLU A 69 5.91 9.60 -7.92
N VAL A 70 5.33 10.22 -6.90
CA VAL A 70 4.20 11.15 -7.02
C VAL A 70 4.43 12.36 -6.12
N ASP A 71 4.16 13.56 -6.63
CA ASP A 71 4.23 14.78 -5.84
C ASP A 71 3.27 14.73 -4.64
N ALA A 72 3.72 15.24 -3.49
CA ALA A 72 2.95 15.18 -2.24
C ALA A 72 1.56 15.83 -2.37
N ASP A 73 1.48 16.97 -3.04
CA ASP A 73 0.21 17.70 -3.25
C ASP A 73 -0.75 16.87 -4.12
N GLU A 74 -0.23 16.20 -5.13
CA GLU A 74 -1.01 15.29 -5.97
C GLU A 74 -1.52 14.08 -5.16
N VAL A 75 -0.69 13.50 -4.28
CA VAL A 75 -1.10 12.41 -3.38
C VAL A 75 -2.25 12.85 -2.48
N VAL A 76 -2.17 14.06 -1.90
CA VAL A 76 -3.26 14.62 -1.08
C VAL A 76 -4.54 14.71 -1.90
N GLY A 77 -4.48 15.29 -3.10
CA GLY A 77 -5.62 15.44 -3.99
C GLY A 77 -6.26 14.10 -4.37
N ARG A 78 -5.44 13.12 -4.76
CA ARG A 78 -5.91 11.77 -5.14
C ARG A 78 -6.59 11.05 -3.98
N ILE A 79 -6.02 11.10 -2.78
CA ILE A 79 -6.58 10.41 -1.61
C ILE A 79 -7.82 11.14 -1.09
N ALA A 80 -7.77 12.46 -0.93
CA ALA A 80 -8.90 13.23 -0.43
C ALA A 80 -10.11 13.22 -1.39
N GLY A 81 -9.84 13.12 -2.71
CA GLY A 81 -10.87 12.98 -3.74
C GLY A 81 -11.47 11.57 -3.87
N ARG A 82 -10.88 10.55 -3.24
CA ARG A 82 -11.35 9.16 -3.35
C ARG A 82 -12.71 8.97 -2.71
N ARG A 83 -13.53 8.17 -3.38
CA ARG A 83 -14.83 7.71 -2.88
C ARG A 83 -14.91 6.19 -3.02
N MET A 84 -15.37 5.53 -1.98
CA MET A 84 -15.49 4.08 -1.92
C MET A 84 -16.96 3.65 -1.95
N CYS A 85 -17.21 2.48 -2.49
CA CYS A 85 -18.48 1.80 -2.39
C CYS A 85 -18.37 0.55 -1.50
N ALA A 86 -19.46 0.19 -0.83
CA ALA A 86 -19.52 -1.05 -0.04
C ALA A 86 -19.26 -2.32 -0.89
N CYS A 87 -19.44 -2.27 -2.22
CA CYS A 87 -19.11 -3.37 -3.12
C CYS A 87 -17.61 -3.49 -3.45
N GLY A 88 -16.77 -2.59 -2.93
CA GLY A 88 -15.33 -2.57 -3.16
C GLY A 88 -14.85 -1.66 -4.30
N GLU A 89 -15.75 -1.11 -5.12
CA GLU A 89 -15.37 -0.16 -6.18
C GLU A 89 -14.87 1.16 -5.61
N SER A 90 -13.93 1.77 -6.31
CA SER A 90 -13.31 3.04 -5.98
C SER A 90 -13.48 4.04 -7.11
N TYR A 91 -13.79 5.29 -6.75
CA TYR A 91 -14.01 6.41 -7.67
C TYR A 91 -13.25 7.64 -7.20
N HIS A 92 -13.09 8.61 -8.07
CA HIS A 92 -12.52 9.90 -7.72
C HIS A 92 -13.52 11.02 -8.09
N VAL A 93 -13.69 12.02 -7.21
CA VAL A 93 -14.68 13.10 -7.40
C VAL A 93 -14.46 13.93 -8.68
N SER A 94 -13.23 14.01 -9.19
CA SER A 94 -12.93 14.72 -10.43
C SER A 94 -13.41 14.02 -11.69
N THR A 95 -13.49 12.69 -11.67
CA THR A 95 -13.87 11.86 -12.81
C THR A 95 -15.26 11.25 -12.66
N HIS A 96 -15.76 11.16 -11.42
CA HIS A 96 -17.05 10.61 -11.09
C HIS A 96 -17.79 11.49 -10.08
N PRO A 97 -18.49 12.54 -10.55
CA PRO A 97 -19.20 13.48 -9.67
C PRO A 97 -20.48 12.90 -9.05
N SER A 98 -20.94 11.74 -9.51
CA SER A 98 -22.12 11.07 -8.97
C SER A 98 -21.87 10.55 -7.55
N PRO A 99 -22.84 10.68 -6.61
CA PRO A 99 -22.74 10.07 -5.28
C PRO A 99 -23.09 8.57 -5.27
N VAL A 100 -23.32 7.98 -6.44
CA VAL A 100 -23.82 6.59 -6.59
C VAL A 100 -22.81 5.77 -7.40
N CYS A 101 -22.60 4.55 -6.97
CA CYS A 101 -21.72 3.59 -7.64
C CYS A 101 -22.33 3.07 -8.95
N ASP A 102 -21.60 3.16 -10.05
CA ASP A 102 -22.06 2.68 -11.38
C ASP A 102 -22.25 1.18 -11.41
N LYS A 103 -21.48 0.42 -10.61
CA LYS A 103 -21.51 -1.04 -10.62
C LYS A 103 -22.70 -1.63 -9.86
N CYS A 104 -23.07 -1.06 -8.72
CA CYS A 104 -24.09 -1.67 -7.85
C CYS A 104 -25.22 -0.71 -7.43
N GLY A 105 -25.17 0.57 -7.81
CA GLY A 105 -26.15 1.56 -7.41
C GLY A 105 -26.07 2.00 -5.93
N GLY A 106 -25.09 1.52 -5.17
CA GLY A 106 -24.91 1.87 -3.77
C GLY A 106 -24.34 3.28 -3.59
N ALA A 107 -24.60 3.89 -2.43
CA ALA A 107 -24.05 5.21 -2.09
C ALA A 107 -22.51 5.14 -1.96
N LEU A 108 -21.84 6.16 -2.48
CA LEU A 108 -20.42 6.37 -2.30
C LEU A 108 -20.13 7.10 -0.99
N TYR A 109 -19.04 6.75 -0.33
CA TYR A 109 -18.60 7.39 0.91
C TYR A 109 -17.11 7.69 0.88
N GLN A 110 -16.69 8.71 1.62
CA GLN A 110 -15.28 8.97 1.90
C GLN A 110 -14.89 8.21 3.16
N ARG A 111 -13.75 7.53 3.13
CA ARG A 111 -13.19 6.89 4.32
C ARG A 111 -12.69 7.94 5.31
N ASP A 112 -12.67 7.64 6.61
CA ASP A 112 -12.14 8.56 7.62
C ASP A 112 -10.63 8.83 7.45
N ASP A 113 -9.89 7.84 6.94
CA ASP A 113 -8.47 7.96 6.66
C ASP A 113 -8.14 8.65 5.31
N ASP A 114 -9.15 9.02 4.53
CA ASP A 114 -9.01 9.81 3.29
C ASP A 114 -9.30 11.32 3.51
N LYS A 115 -9.60 11.73 4.73
CA LYS A 115 -9.74 13.14 5.07
C LYS A 115 -8.39 13.85 4.95
N GLU A 116 -8.39 15.06 4.42
CA GLU A 116 -7.17 15.82 4.10
C GLU A 116 -6.20 15.94 5.29
N GLU A 117 -6.74 16.20 6.49
CA GLU A 117 -5.97 16.28 7.73
C GLU A 117 -5.26 14.95 8.05
N THR A 118 -5.97 13.84 7.86
CA THR A 118 -5.44 12.49 8.09
C THR A 118 -4.38 12.13 7.05
N VAL A 119 -4.60 12.53 5.79
CA VAL A 119 -3.65 12.31 4.69
C VAL A 119 -2.36 13.07 4.95
N ALA A 120 -2.41 14.33 5.40
CA ALA A 120 -1.23 15.11 5.75
C ALA A 120 -0.40 14.44 6.87
N ALA A 121 -1.07 13.93 7.91
CA ALA A 121 -0.39 13.17 8.97
C ALA A 121 0.26 11.88 8.44
N ARG A 122 -0.41 11.16 7.53
CA ARG A 122 0.14 9.94 6.89
C ARG A 122 1.36 10.25 6.03
N LEU A 123 1.37 11.36 5.29
CA LEU A 123 2.54 11.78 4.49
C LEU A 123 3.74 12.09 5.37
N LYS A 124 3.53 12.69 6.53
CA LYS A 124 4.61 12.90 7.50
C LYS A 124 5.21 11.58 7.98
N VAL A 125 4.37 10.62 8.36
CA VAL A 125 4.82 9.28 8.76
C VAL A 125 5.53 8.57 7.61
N TYR A 126 5.03 8.71 6.38
CA TYR A 126 5.70 8.17 5.20
C TYR A 126 7.11 8.75 5.05
N ALA A 127 7.27 10.07 5.11
CA ALA A 127 8.57 10.71 4.96
C ALA A 127 9.58 10.28 6.05
N GLU A 128 9.10 10.08 7.28
CA GLU A 128 9.95 9.72 8.42
C GLU A 128 10.31 8.22 8.45
N GLN A 129 9.39 7.35 8.06
CA GLN A 129 9.54 5.91 8.29
C GLN A 129 9.65 5.08 7.01
N THR A 130 8.97 5.47 5.94
CA THR A 130 8.86 4.67 4.71
C THR A 130 9.81 5.15 3.62
N ALA A 131 9.99 6.46 3.45
CA ALA A 131 10.92 7.00 2.46
C ALA A 131 12.37 6.46 2.60
N PRO A 132 12.90 6.15 3.80
CA PRO A 132 14.21 5.50 3.93
C PRO A 132 14.32 4.13 3.25
N LEU A 133 13.22 3.47 2.90
CA LEU A 133 13.23 2.23 2.12
C LEU A 133 13.76 2.43 0.70
N ILE A 134 13.65 3.64 0.14
CA ILE A 134 14.21 3.99 -1.17
C ILE A 134 15.71 3.75 -1.16
N ASP A 135 16.42 4.36 -0.20
CA ASP A 135 17.87 4.18 -0.05
C ASP A 135 18.24 2.74 0.28
N TYR A 136 17.46 2.06 1.12
CA TYR A 136 17.67 0.68 1.50
C TYR A 136 17.63 -0.26 0.27
N TYR A 137 16.63 -0.14 -0.59
CA TYR A 137 16.50 -0.97 -1.78
C TYR A 137 17.39 -0.52 -2.92
N ALA A 138 17.75 0.77 -3.02
CA ALA A 138 18.77 1.28 -3.93
C ALA A 138 20.13 0.67 -3.61
N ALA A 139 20.53 0.64 -2.33
CA ALA A 139 21.78 0.02 -1.90
C ALA A 139 21.84 -1.50 -2.20
N LYS A 140 20.68 -2.17 -2.24
CA LYS A 140 20.56 -3.58 -2.66
C LYS A 140 20.53 -3.77 -4.19
N GLY A 141 20.46 -2.70 -4.98
CA GLY A 141 20.42 -2.74 -6.45
C GLY A 141 19.08 -3.22 -7.04
N VAL A 142 18.05 -3.33 -6.24
CA VAL A 142 16.72 -3.84 -6.65
C VAL A 142 15.65 -2.75 -6.79
N LEU A 143 15.96 -1.49 -6.46
CA LEU A 143 15.04 -0.37 -6.64
C LEU A 143 14.82 -0.05 -8.12
N ARG A 144 13.58 0.21 -8.47
CA ARG A 144 13.14 0.72 -9.77
C ARG A 144 12.13 1.83 -9.54
N SER A 145 12.45 3.05 -9.99
CA SER A 145 11.52 4.19 -9.91
C SER A 145 10.72 4.32 -11.20
N VAL A 146 9.45 4.64 -11.09
CA VAL A 146 8.54 4.97 -12.17
C VAL A 146 7.80 6.27 -11.87
N ASP A 147 7.53 7.05 -12.92
CA ASP A 147 6.83 8.33 -12.80
C ASP A 147 5.31 8.12 -12.61
N GLY A 148 4.86 8.25 -11.37
CA GLY A 148 3.44 8.12 -10.97
C GLY A 148 2.57 9.33 -11.31
N MET A 149 3.13 10.38 -11.92
CA MET A 149 2.37 11.54 -12.43
C MET A 149 1.69 11.27 -13.77
N LYS A 150 2.09 10.20 -14.46
CA LYS A 150 1.52 9.75 -15.72
C LYS A 150 0.15 9.11 -15.54
N SER A 151 -0.51 8.77 -16.65
CA SER A 151 -1.75 8.00 -16.63
C SER A 151 -1.53 6.58 -16.09
N VAL A 152 -2.59 5.95 -15.58
CA VAL A 152 -2.52 4.58 -15.03
C VAL A 152 -1.94 3.58 -16.05
N ASP A 153 -2.34 3.70 -17.32
CA ASP A 153 -1.86 2.81 -18.40
C ASP A 153 -0.37 3.01 -18.69
N GLU A 154 0.11 4.26 -18.67
CA GLU A 154 1.53 4.57 -18.85
C GLU A 154 2.37 4.08 -17.68
N VAL A 155 1.93 4.31 -16.44
CA VAL A 155 2.60 3.80 -15.23
C VAL A 155 2.67 2.27 -15.29
N PHE A 156 1.57 1.61 -15.63
CA PHE A 156 1.53 0.15 -15.75
C PHE A 156 2.52 -0.36 -16.81
N ALA A 157 2.56 0.27 -18.00
CA ALA A 157 3.50 -0.10 -19.05
C ALA A 157 4.97 0.12 -18.64
N GLU A 158 5.26 1.13 -17.80
CA GLU A 158 6.62 1.32 -17.26
C GLU A 158 6.97 0.24 -16.23
N ILE A 159 6.05 -0.14 -15.37
CA ILE A 159 6.24 -1.24 -14.42
C ILE A 159 6.52 -2.55 -15.17
N GLU A 160 5.74 -2.87 -16.21
CA GLU A 160 6.00 -4.07 -17.02
C GLU A 160 7.41 -4.09 -17.62
N LYS A 161 7.91 -2.94 -18.11
CA LYS A 161 9.26 -2.83 -18.68
C LYS A 161 10.37 -3.05 -17.66
N VAL A 162 10.18 -2.61 -16.40
CA VAL A 162 11.20 -2.77 -15.36
C VAL A 162 11.18 -4.14 -14.71
N LEU A 163 10.12 -4.92 -14.94
CA LEU A 163 9.98 -6.31 -14.48
C LEU A 163 10.41 -7.34 -15.54
N ALA A 164 10.51 -6.93 -16.81
CA ALA A 164 10.94 -7.80 -17.91
C ALA A 164 12.45 -7.99 -17.95
#